data_2832bcce1c2f678458e8a6db582003cb
#
_entry.id   2832bcce1c2f678458e8a6db582003cb
#
_cell.length_a   1.000
_cell.length_b   1.000
_cell.length_c   1.000
_cell.angle_alpha   90.00
_cell.angle_beta   90.00
_cell.angle_gamma   90.00
#
_symmetry.space_group_name_H-M   'P 1'
#
loop_
_entity.id
_entity.type
_entity.pdbx_description
1 polymer ?
#
loop_
_entity_poly.entity_id
_entity_poly.type
_entity_poly.pdbx_seq_one_letter_code
_entity_poly.pdbx_strand_id
1 'polypeptide(L)'
;MDIDSDSLITFGQFKAKITFDFIDNLSNKKDGKLILVTAMTPTPAGEGKTTTTVGLGDGLNAIGKKAIICLREPSLGPCFGMKGGAAGGGFAQVVPMEDINLHFTGDFHAIGAAH
;
A
#
# COMPACT_ATOMS: atom_id res chain seq x y z
N MET A 1 10.05 -8.84 -6.16
CA MET A 1 10.50 -9.48 -4.89
C MET A 1 10.43 -10.98 -5.05
N ASP A 2 11.48 -11.65 -4.65
CA ASP A 2 11.51 -13.12 -4.67
C ASP A 2 10.95 -13.64 -3.35
N ILE A 3 9.65 -13.86 -3.30
CA ILE A 3 8.96 -14.38 -2.13
C ILE A 3 8.33 -15.70 -2.51
N ASP A 4 8.68 -16.77 -1.79
CA ASP A 4 8.12 -18.10 -2.01
C ASP A 4 6.62 -18.10 -1.68
N SER A 5 5.85 -18.90 -2.41
CA SER A 5 4.40 -19.04 -2.17
C SER A 5 4.07 -19.50 -0.76
N ASP A 6 4.94 -20.31 -0.13
CA ASP A 6 4.77 -20.78 1.24
C ASP A 6 4.90 -19.66 2.29
N SER A 7 5.51 -18.53 1.93
CA SER A 7 5.65 -17.34 2.77
C SER A 7 4.50 -16.35 2.62
N LEU A 8 3.51 -16.68 1.80
CA LEU A 8 2.35 -15.84 1.53
C LEU A 8 1.07 -16.45 2.10
N ILE A 9 0.29 -15.62 2.77
CA ILE A 9 -1.08 -15.94 3.19
C ILE A 9 -2.00 -15.14 2.27
N THR A 10 -2.64 -15.82 1.31
CA THR A 10 -3.43 -15.16 0.28
C THR A 10 -4.83 -14.78 0.76
N PHE A 11 -5.30 -13.63 0.31
CA PHE A 11 -6.65 -13.11 0.48
C PHE A 11 -7.22 -12.79 -0.89
N GLY A 12 -7.93 -13.77 -1.48
CA GLY A 12 -8.38 -13.63 -2.86
C GLY A 12 -7.23 -13.74 -3.87
N GLN A 13 -7.42 -13.16 -5.05
CA GLN A 13 -6.47 -13.26 -6.16
C GLN A 13 -5.34 -12.24 -6.10
N PHE A 14 -5.56 -11.09 -5.45
CA PHE A 14 -4.71 -9.91 -5.62
C PHE A 14 -4.07 -9.42 -4.32
N LYS A 15 -4.39 -10.03 -3.17
CA LYS A 15 -3.88 -9.64 -1.86
C LYS A 15 -3.23 -10.81 -1.14
N ALA A 16 -2.18 -10.51 -0.39
CA ALA A 16 -1.53 -11.49 0.47
C ALA A 16 -0.87 -10.80 1.68
N LYS A 17 -0.77 -11.52 2.76
CA LYS A 17 0.12 -11.18 3.89
C LYS A 17 1.41 -11.98 3.78
N ILE A 18 2.49 -11.41 4.29
CA ILE A 18 3.79 -12.07 4.36
C ILE A 18 3.94 -12.66 5.76
N THR A 19 4.42 -13.90 5.86
CA THR A 19 4.63 -14.56 7.14
C THR A 19 5.75 -13.89 7.95
N PHE A 20 5.64 -13.92 9.27
CA PHE A 20 6.69 -13.40 10.15
C PHE A 20 8.01 -14.15 9.98
N ASP A 21 7.96 -15.46 9.76
CA ASP A 21 9.17 -16.26 9.52
C ASP A 21 9.97 -15.75 8.31
N PHE A 22 9.29 -15.36 7.24
CA PHE A 22 9.96 -14.75 6.09
C PHE A 22 10.60 -13.42 6.45
N ILE A 23 9.92 -12.58 7.22
CA ILE A 23 10.44 -11.28 7.66
C ILE A 23 11.67 -11.46 8.56
N ASP A 24 11.60 -12.39 9.49
CA ASP A 24 12.71 -12.68 10.40
C ASP A 24 13.96 -13.18 9.66
N ASN A 25 13.76 -13.95 8.60
CA ASN A 25 14.87 -14.42 7.75
C ASN A 25 15.54 -13.30 6.93
N LEU A 26 14.92 -12.13 6.83
CA LEU A 26 15.54 -10.97 6.18
C LEU A 26 16.48 -10.18 7.07
N SER A 27 16.57 -10.50 8.34
CA SER A 27 17.39 -9.75 9.34
C SER A 27 18.85 -9.63 8.96
N ASN A 28 19.40 -10.58 8.19
CA ASN A 28 20.77 -10.59 7.72
C ASN A 28 20.99 -9.82 6.41
N LYS A 29 19.93 -9.36 5.78
CA LYS A 29 20.05 -8.56 4.54
C LYS A 29 20.31 -7.10 4.87
N LYS A 30 21.12 -6.47 4.04
CA LYS A 30 21.38 -5.03 4.15
C LYS A 30 20.08 -4.25 3.89
N ASP A 31 19.82 -3.27 4.75
CA ASP A 31 18.69 -2.37 4.58
C ASP A 31 18.79 -1.54 3.30
N GLY A 32 17.66 -1.33 2.67
CA GLY A 32 17.53 -0.38 1.58
C GLY A 32 17.45 1.07 2.07
N LYS A 33 17.29 1.96 1.14
CA LYS A 33 17.06 3.39 1.44
C LYS A 33 15.58 3.62 1.69
N LEU A 34 15.25 4.31 2.77
CA LEU A 34 13.90 4.73 3.09
C LEU A 34 13.64 6.14 2.59
N ILE A 35 12.57 6.31 1.81
CA ILE A 35 12.09 7.62 1.36
C ILE A 35 10.72 7.85 1.97
N LEU A 36 10.61 8.88 2.81
CA LEU A 36 9.34 9.26 3.43
C LEU A 36 8.64 10.33 2.59
N VAL A 37 7.41 10.08 2.21
CA VAL A 37 6.53 11.06 1.57
C VAL A 37 5.49 11.52 2.58
N THR A 38 5.50 12.79 2.91
CA THR A 38 4.61 13.39 3.91
C THR A 38 4.07 14.72 3.44
N ALA A 39 3.13 15.29 4.21
CA ALA A 39 2.62 16.63 3.98
C ALA A 39 2.64 17.43 5.27
N MET A 40 2.75 18.75 5.14
CA MET A 40 2.85 19.65 6.30
C MET A 40 1.51 19.86 6.99
N THR A 41 0.43 19.96 6.22
CA THR A 41 -0.91 20.31 6.74
C THR A 41 -1.98 19.47 6.06
N PRO A 42 -2.93 18.90 6.81
CA PRO A 42 -4.04 18.18 6.19
C PRO A 42 -5.00 19.17 5.50
N THR A 43 -5.55 18.74 4.36
CA THR A 43 -6.62 19.46 3.65
C THR A 43 -7.82 18.56 3.41
N PRO A 44 -9.04 19.10 3.24
CA PRO A 44 -10.23 18.30 2.99
C PRO A 44 -10.13 17.45 1.71
N ALA A 45 -9.47 17.98 0.69
CA ALA A 45 -9.30 17.27 -0.59
C ALA A 45 -8.15 16.27 -0.60
N GLY A 46 -7.31 16.27 0.44
CA GLY A 46 -6.06 15.51 0.48
C GLY A 46 -4.89 16.29 -0.16
N GLU A 47 -3.67 15.84 0.13
CA GLU A 47 -2.43 16.54 -0.26
C GLU A 47 -1.66 15.82 -1.37
N GLY A 48 -2.19 14.70 -1.88
CA GLY A 48 -1.56 13.94 -2.94
C GLY A 48 -0.39 13.06 -2.49
N LYS A 49 -0.27 12.75 -1.21
CA LYS A 49 0.80 11.89 -0.68
C LYS A 49 0.84 10.52 -1.37
N THR A 50 -0.30 9.86 -1.46
CA THR A 50 -0.40 8.54 -2.09
C THR A 50 -0.08 8.61 -3.57
N THR A 51 -0.63 9.59 -4.29
CA THR A 51 -0.36 9.79 -5.72
C THR A 51 1.12 10.02 -5.97
N THR A 52 1.76 10.86 -5.16
CA THR A 52 3.20 11.12 -5.24
C THR A 52 4.01 9.85 -4.93
N THR A 53 3.64 9.11 -3.92
CA THR A 53 4.35 7.88 -3.53
C THR A 53 4.29 6.82 -4.62
N VAL A 54 3.12 6.60 -5.20
CA VAL A 54 2.94 5.63 -6.29
C VAL A 54 3.72 6.07 -7.53
N GLY A 55 3.61 7.35 -7.91
CA GLY A 55 4.35 7.89 -9.06
C GLY A 55 5.86 7.83 -8.87
N LEU A 56 6.36 8.11 -7.66
CA LEU A 56 7.79 8.00 -7.35
C LEU A 56 8.27 6.55 -7.44
N GLY A 57 7.51 5.61 -6.88
CA GLY A 57 7.86 4.20 -6.95
C GLY A 57 7.91 3.67 -8.38
N ASP A 58 6.91 4.02 -9.18
CA ASP A 58 6.89 3.68 -10.62
C ASP A 58 8.08 4.30 -11.36
N GLY A 59 8.34 5.58 -11.12
CA GLY A 59 9.47 6.27 -11.75
C GLY A 59 10.82 5.64 -11.40
N LEU A 60 11.03 5.28 -10.14
CA LEU A 60 12.26 4.61 -9.70
C LEU A 60 12.42 3.23 -10.38
N ASN A 61 11.37 2.46 -10.45
CA ASN A 61 11.42 1.16 -11.14
C ASN A 61 11.64 1.32 -12.65
N ALA A 62 11.06 2.35 -13.27
CA ALA A 62 11.24 2.64 -14.69
C ALA A 62 12.70 2.97 -15.05
N ILE A 63 13.46 3.59 -14.15
CA ILE A 63 14.90 3.86 -14.35
C ILE A 63 15.81 2.72 -13.87
N GLY A 64 15.25 1.55 -13.59
CA GLY A 64 15.99 0.36 -13.22
C GLY A 64 16.38 0.22 -11.75
N LYS A 65 15.82 1.05 -10.86
CA LYS A 65 15.98 0.89 -9.42
C LYS A 65 14.94 -0.10 -8.89
N LYS A 66 15.30 -0.85 -7.86
CA LYS A 66 14.36 -1.75 -7.16
C LYS A 66 13.68 -0.96 -6.04
N ALA A 67 12.46 -0.49 -6.28
CA ALA A 67 11.68 0.24 -5.30
C ALA A 67 10.42 -0.52 -4.90
N ILE A 68 10.10 -0.47 -3.62
CA ILE A 68 8.87 -0.99 -3.05
C ILE A 68 8.07 0.19 -2.53
N ILE A 69 6.80 0.23 -2.89
CA ILE A 69 5.88 1.28 -2.47
C ILE A 69 5.17 0.80 -1.20
N CYS A 70 5.28 1.59 -0.13
CA CYS A 70 4.57 1.35 1.11
C CYS A 70 3.54 2.46 1.31
N LEU A 71 2.28 2.10 1.42
CA LEU A 71 1.19 3.04 1.58
C LEU A 71 0.52 2.86 2.93
N ARG A 72 -0.01 3.95 3.48
CA ARG A 72 -0.95 3.83 4.59
C ARG A 72 -2.24 3.21 4.08
N GLU A 73 -2.67 2.16 4.74
CA GLU A 73 -3.90 1.47 4.41
C GLU A 73 -5.12 2.35 4.68
N PRO A 74 -5.98 2.57 3.69
CA PRO A 74 -7.22 3.29 3.90
C PRO A 74 -8.26 2.40 4.59
N SER A 75 -9.00 2.95 5.56
CA SER A 75 -10.03 2.19 6.26
C SER A 75 -11.28 2.00 5.41
N LEU A 76 -11.83 3.08 4.88
CA LEU A 76 -13.09 3.08 4.16
C LEU A 76 -12.95 3.50 2.69
N GLY A 77 -11.91 4.28 2.39
CA GLY A 77 -11.63 4.73 1.04
C GLY A 77 -12.75 5.55 0.39
N PRO A 78 -12.69 5.71 -0.93
CA PRO A 78 -13.67 6.49 -1.68
C PRO A 78 -15.09 5.92 -1.66
N CYS A 79 -15.25 4.64 -1.32
CA CYS A 79 -16.59 4.00 -1.28
C CYS A 79 -17.46 4.52 -0.14
N PHE A 80 -16.87 5.01 0.95
CA PHE A 80 -17.59 5.43 2.17
C PHE A 80 -17.20 6.81 2.63
N GLY A 81 -16.08 7.33 2.19
CA GLY A 81 -15.52 8.55 2.69
C GLY A 81 -15.19 9.53 1.59
N MET A 82 -15.05 10.77 2.01
CA MET A 82 -14.66 11.86 1.12
C MET A 82 -13.15 12.04 1.05
N LYS A 83 -12.39 11.33 1.87
CA LYS A 83 -10.94 11.49 2.01
C LYS A 83 -10.25 10.16 2.25
N GLY A 84 -9.04 10.04 1.73
CA GLY A 84 -8.20 8.85 1.84
C GLY A 84 -8.50 7.83 0.75
N GLY A 85 -7.71 6.76 0.70
CA GLY A 85 -7.93 5.66 -0.22
C GLY A 85 -7.68 6.02 -1.68
N ALA A 86 -6.49 6.43 -2.03
CA ALA A 86 -6.11 6.59 -3.42
C ALA A 86 -5.15 5.49 -3.84
N ALA A 87 -5.35 4.98 -5.03
CA ALA A 87 -4.47 3.98 -5.65
C ALA A 87 -3.39 4.62 -6.52
N GLY A 88 -3.24 5.93 -6.49
CA GLY A 88 -2.36 6.69 -7.37
C GLY A 88 -3.13 7.62 -8.28
N GLY A 89 -2.53 8.06 -9.37
CA GLY A 89 -3.16 8.97 -10.33
C GLY A 89 -2.52 8.89 -11.71
N GLY A 90 -3.26 9.36 -12.73
CA GLY A 90 -2.79 9.29 -14.10
C GLY A 90 -2.51 7.87 -14.56
N PHE A 91 -1.31 7.63 -15.06
CA PHE A 91 -0.85 6.31 -15.46
C PHE A 91 -0.19 5.51 -14.32
N ALA A 92 0.13 6.14 -13.20
CA ALA A 92 0.74 5.50 -12.04
C ALA A 92 -0.34 5.12 -11.04
N GLN A 93 -0.87 3.91 -11.17
CA GLN A 93 -1.96 3.42 -10.32
C GLN A 93 -1.72 2.01 -9.83
N VAL A 94 -2.17 1.73 -8.60
CA VAL A 94 -2.25 0.39 -8.05
C VAL A 94 -3.59 -0.22 -8.44
N VAL A 95 -3.56 -1.40 -9.02
CA VAL A 95 -4.77 -2.12 -9.45
C VAL A 95 -4.81 -3.51 -8.82
N PRO A 96 -5.99 -4.04 -8.52
CA PRO A 96 -7.31 -3.41 -8.64
C PRO A 96 -7.55 -2.38 -7.51
N MET A 97 -8.18 -1.28 -7.86
CA MET A 97 -8.43 -0.17 -6.92
C MET A 97 -9.35 -0.58 -5.77
N GLU A 98 -10.31 -1.42 -6.04
CA GLU A 98 -11.27 -1.90 -5.05
C GLU A 98 -10.59 -2.63 -3.89
N ASP A 99 -9.59 -3.44 -4.19
CA ASP A 99 -8.85 -4.19 -3.17
C ASP A 99 -7.98 -3.30 -2.29
N ILE A 100 -7.57 -2.14 -2.80
CA ILE A 100 -6.80 -1.15 -2.05
C ILE A 100 -7.70 -0.26 -1.19
N ASN A 101 -8.87 0.10 -1.69
CA ASN A 101 -9.75 1.09 -1.06
C ASN A 101 -10.78 0.50 -0.11
N LEU A 102 -10.99 -0.79 -0.12
CA LEU A 102 -11.80 -1.48 0.87
C LEU A 102 -10.98 -1.81 2.13
N HIS A 103 -11.66 -2.01 3.24
CA HIS A 103 -11.01 -2.32 4.51
C HIS A 103 -10.18 -3.60 4.38
N PHE A 104 -8.87 -3.48 4.46
CA PHE A 104 -7.94 -4.53 4.07
C PHE A 104 -7.70 -5.55 5.18
N THR A 105 -7.59 -5.07 6.42
CA THR A 105 -7.30 -5.88 7.60
C THR A 105 -8.17 -5.45 8.78
N GLY A 106 -8.21 -6.26 9.84
CA GLY A 106 -8.95 -5.92 11.05
C GLY A 106 -10.45 -6.13 10.86
N ASP A 107 -10.88 -7.36 10.67
CA ASP A 107 -12.27 -7.72 10.33
C ASP A 107 -13.30 -7.14 11.31
N PHE A 108 -13.02 -7.16 12.60
CA PHE A 108 -13.92 -6.58 13.59
C PHE A 108 -14.10 -5.07 13.42
N HIS A 109 -13.00 -4.38 13.15
CA HIS A 109 -13.06 -2.95 12.89
C HIS A 109 -13.74 -2.66 11.56
N ALA A 110 -13.48 -3.44 10.51
CA ALA A 110 -14.12 -3.30 9.22
C ALA A 110 -15.63 -3.51 9.30
N ILE A 111 -16.08 -4.52 10.03
CA ILE A 111 -17.50 -4.79 10.26
C ILE A 111 -18.15 -3.63 11.01
N GLY A 112 -17.52 -3.17 12.08
CA GLY A 112 -18.04 -2.05 12.87
C GLY A 112 -18.10 -0.75 12.07
N ALA A 113 -17.13 -0.48 11.22
CA ALA A 113 -17.08 0.73 10.39
C ALA A 113 -18.09 0.70 9.24
N ALA A 114 -18.36 -0.47 8.67
CA ALA A 114 -19.33 -0.63 7.58
C ALA A 114 -20.78 -0.68 8.07
N HIS A 115 -20.99 -0.96 9.32
CA HIS A 115 -22.31 -1.11 9.93
C HIS A 115 -22.89 0.24 10.34
#